data_185366adae33b988e531354f0d44e4cd
#
_entry.id   185366adae33b988e531354f0d44e4cd
#
_cell.length_a   1.000
_cell.length_b   1.000
_cell.length_c   1.000
_cell.angle_alpha   90.00
_cell.angle_beta   90.00
_cell.angle_gamma   90.00
#
_symmetry.space_group_name_H-M   'P 1'
#
loop_
_entity.id
_entity.type
_entity.pdbx_description
1 polymer ?
#
loop_
_entity_poly.entity_id
_entity_poly.type
_entity_poly.pdbx_seq_one_letter_code
_entity_poly.pdbx_strand_id
1 'polypeptide(L)'
;MTSEVQTTTPARRAGREPGRAAVPAEPRSWEAAETAPSVAPRTVTLSMPGGRRVRLTTDRVRARPAVSPQLSFMLGQNAIALGVWGFLFPRAVNRLVGIGTAPEATRLLFGARELATGVTLASDPTRADALWARVAGDALDVAALAPLARADNPKRRNARLALGVVLAVTALDLIAAVRMTAVKRNCA
;
A
#
# COMPACT_ATOMS: atom_id res chain seq x y z
N MET A 1 -51.58 -40.62 -41.40
CA MET A 1 -51.51 -39.36 -42.18
C MET A 1 -51.04 -38.29 -41.25
N THR A 2 -49.73 -38.12 -41.18
CA THR A 2 -49.02 -37.15 -40.34
C THR A 2 -48.35 -36.17 -41.25
N SER A 3 -48.82 -34.91 -41.25
CA SER A 3 -48.32 -33.82 -42.07
C SER A 3 -47.12 -33.18 -41.37
N GLU A 4 -45.98 -33.29 -41.99
CA GLU A 4 -44.73 -32.61 -41.61
C GLU A 4 -44.76 -31.16 -42.13
N VAL A 5 -44.71 -30.22 -41.20
CA VAL A 5 -44.61 -28.77 -41.51
C VAL A 5 -43.12 -28.43 -41.53
N GLN A 6 -42.57 -28.24 -42.73
CA GLN A 6 -41.24 -27.69 -42.92
C GLN A 6 -41.26 -26.18 -42.76
N THR A 7 -40.64 -25.69 -41.70
CA THR A 7 -40.39 -24.25 -41.46
C THR A 7 -39.08 -23.85 -42.11
N THR A 8 -39.13 -23.20 -43.24
CA THR A 8 -37.98 -22.57 -43.90
C THR A 8 -37.60 -21.27 -43.25
N THR A 9 -36.47 -21.23 -42.57
CA THR A 9 -35.89 -20.02 -42.02
C THR A 9 -35.19 -19.23 -43.13
N PRO A 10 -35.48 -17.94 -43.38
CA PRO A 10 -34.77 -17.16 -44.38
C PRO A 10 -33.34 -16.84 -43.93
N ALA A 11 -32.39 -17.10 -44.79
CA ALA A 11 -30.97 -16.76 -44.60
C ALA A 11 -30.78 -15.25 -44.40
N ARG A 12 -30.33 -14.87 -43.25
CA ARG A 12 -29.94 -13.49 -42.90
C ARG A 12 -28.67 -13.13 -43.66
N ARG A 13 -28.81 -12.32 -44.72
CA ARG A 13 -27.71 -11.70 -45.45
C ARG A 13 -26.79 -10.94 -44.49
N ALA A 14 -25.58 -11.46 -44.27
CA ALA A 14 -24.52 -10.77 -43.56
C ALA A 14 -24.13 -9.51 -44.33
N GLY A 15 -24.58 -8.36 -43.87
CA GLY A 15 -24.10 -7.08 -44.34
C GLY A 15 -22.63 -6.94 -44.00
N ARG A 16 -21.78 -6.92 -45.03
CA ARG A 16 -20.36 -6.64 -44.94
C ARG A 16 -20.22 -5.16 -44.55
N GLU A 17 -19.94 -4.88 -43.27
CA GLU A 17 -19.57 -3.55 -42.85
C GLU A 17 -18.28 -3.11 -43.55
N PRO A 18 -18.23 -1.91 -44.18
CA PRO A 18 -17.00 -1.42 -44.80
C PRO A 18 -15.98 -1.16 -43.70
N GLY A 19 -14.81 -1.76 -43.85
CA GLY A 19 -13.61 -1.67 -43.06
C GLY A 19 -13.49 -0.50 -42.11
N ARG A 20 -13.84 -0.71 -40.86
CA ARG A 20 -13.39 0.14 -39.76
C ARG A 20 -11.88 -0.14 -39.65
N ALA A 21 -11.07 0.79 -40.15
CA ALA A 21 -9.63 0.75 -39.94
C ALA A 21 -9.39 0.55 -38.44
N ALA A 22 -8.69 -0.52 -38.11
CA ALA A 22 -8.32 -0.80 -36.72
C ALA A 22 -7.50 0.41 -36.22
N VAL A 23 -8.09 1.20 -35.32
CA VAL A 23 -7.35 2.23 -34.59
C VAL A 23 -6.26 1.46 -33.84
N PRO A 24 -4.96 1.78 -34.05
CA PRO A 24 -3.90 1.15 -33.29
C PRO A 24 -4.21 1.32 -31.82
N ALA A 25 -4.27 0.23 -31.09
CA ALA A 25 -4.47 0.27 -29.65
C ALA A 25 -3.33 1.11 -29.04
N GLU A 26 -3.66 2.20 -28.37
CA GLU A 26 -2.65 2.96 -27.63
C GLU A 26 -1.93 2.01 -26.67
N PRO A 27 -0.59 1.98 -26.70
CA PRO A 27 0.18 1.11 -25.83
C PRO A 27 -0.19 1.46 -24.38
N ARG A 28 -0.53 0.46 -23.59
CA ARG A 28 -0.85 0.65 -22.19
C ARG A 28 0.32 1.35 -21.50
N SER A 29 0.05 2.25 -20.58
CA SER A 29 1.05 3.12 -19.93
C SER A 29 2.27 2.36 -19.37
N TRP A 30 2.10 1.09 -18.99
CA TRP A 30 3.19 0.23 -18.53
C TRP A 30 4.07 -0.31 -19.69
N GLU A 31 3.52 -0.52 -20.90
CA GLU A 31 4.29 -0.94 -22.09
C GLU A 31 5.18 0.20 -22.60
N ALA A 32 4.67 1.45 -22.53
CA ALA A 32 5.47 2.63 -22.84
C ALA A 32 6.63 2.85 -21.86
N ALA A 33 6.46 2.44 -20.59
CA ALA A 33 7.53 2.51 -19.59
C ALA A 33 8.64 1.46 -19.80
N GLU A 34 8.32 0.35 -20.46
CA GLU A 34 9.28 -0.73 -20.72
C GLU A 34 10.18 -0.42 -21.93
N THR A 35 9.71 0.39 -22.87
CA THR A 35 10.45 0.83 -24.07
C THR A 35 11.17 2.15 -23.91
N ALA A 36 11.09 2.81 -22.76
CA ALA A 36 11.82 4.04 -22.52
C ALA A 36 13.34 3.78 -22.57
N PRO A 37 14.12 4.59 -23.33
CA PRO A 37 15.54 4.36 -23.53
C PRO A 37 16.27 4.26 -22.19
N SER A 38 17.05 3.21 -22.01
CA SER A 38 17.90 3.03 -20.85
C SER A 38 18.87 4.22 -20.79
N VAL A 39 18.81 4.99 -19.71
CA VAL A 39 19.77 6.09 -19.50
C VAL A 39 21.14 5.46 -19.41
N ALA A 40 22.05 5.83 -20.33
CA ALA A 40 23.41 5.32 -20.36
C ALA A 40 24.08 5.44 -18.99
N PRO A 41 24.82 4.40 -18.54
CA PRO A 41 25.46 4.40 -17.22
C PRO A 41 26.46 5.57 -17.15
N ARG A 42 26.35 6.40 -16.12
CA ARG A 42 27.32 7.46 -15.86
C ARG A 42 28.56 6.86 -15.21
N THR A 43 29.70 6.96 -15.91
CA THR A 43 30.96 6.55 -15.35
C THR A 43 31.67 7.77 -14.76
N VAL A 44 31.91 7.77 -13.46
CA VAL A 44 32.70 8.78 -12.75
C VAL A 44 34.06 8.19 -12.42
N THR A 45 35.13 8.84 -12.87
CA THR A 45 36.48 8.42 -12.54
C THR A 45 37.00 9.28 -11.38
N LEU A 46 37.22 8.66 -10.22
CA LEU A 46 37.84 9.31 -9.06
C LEU A 46 39.35 9.06 -9.06
N SER A 47 40.12 10.14 -8.99
CA SER A 47 41.57 10.05 -8.79
C SER A 47 41.88 10.08 -7.31
N MET A 48 42.50 9.03 -6.80
CA MET A 48 42.91 8.91 -5.40
C MET A 48 44.35 9.43 -5.20
N PRO A 49 44.70 9.92 -4.00
CA PRO A 49 46.10 10.20 -3.64
C PRO A 49 46.96 8.95 -3.88
N GLY A 50 48.09 9.08 -4.57
CA GLY A 50 48.93 7.95 -4.98
C GLY A 50 48.73 7.47 -6.42
N GLY A 51 48.00 8.23 -7.26
CA GLY A 51 47.84 7.97 -8.70
C GLY A 51 46.90 6.86 -9.08
N ARG A 52 46.20 6.22 -8.12
CA ARG A 52 45.16 5.21 -8.40
C ARG A 52 43.90 5.88 -8.92
N ARG A 53 43.43 5.40 -10.07
CA ARG A 53 42.11 5.81 -10.64
C ARG A 53 41.11 4.73 -10.38
N VAL A 54 40.03 5.07 -9.67
CA VAL A 54 38.89 4.19 -9.46
C VAL A 54 37.76 4.64 -10.37
N ARG A 55 37.36 3.74 -11.27
CA ARG A 55 36.22 3.98 -12.16
C ARG A 55 34.97 3.46 -11.49
N LEU A 56 34.07 4.35 -11.07
CA LEU A 56 32.77 4.03 -10.54
C LEU A 56 31.74 4.12 -11.66
N THR A 57 31.21 2.99 -12.08
CA THR A 57 30.08 2.95 -12.99
C THR A 57 28.82 2.93 -12.15
N THR A 58 28.12 4.07 -12.09
CA THR A 58 26.77 4.10 -11.48
C THR A 58 25.80 3.58 -12.52
N ASP A 59 25.55 2.29 -12.45
CA ASP A 59 24.38 1.72 -13.10
C ASP A 59 23.15 2.26 -12.34
N ARG A 60 22.44 3.23 -12.92
CA ARG A 60 21.13 3.60 -12.45
C ARG A 60 20.20 2.45 -12.81
N VAL A 61 20.32 1.36 -12.09
CA VAL A 61 19.27 0.37 -12.05
C VAL A 61 18.02 1.17 -11.69
N ARG A 62 17.08 1.31 -12.62
CA ARG A 62 15.71 1.66 -12.26
C ARG A 62 15.27 0.56 -11.30
N ALA A 63 15.55 0.76 -10.03
CA ALA A 63 14.96 -0.07 -9.01
C ALA A 63 13.45 0.10 -9.20
N ARG A 64 12.80 -0.87 -9.82
CA ARG A 64 11.35 -1.00 -9.72
C ARG A 64 11.06 -0.82 -8.24
N PRO A 65 10.19 0.14 -7.85
CA PRO A 65 9.92 0.32 -6.44
C PRO A 65 9.47 -1.05 -5.93
N ALA A 66 10.32 -1.70 -5.14
CA ALA A 66 10.08 -3.08 -4.67
C ALA A 66 8.92 -3.15 -3.68
N VAL A 67 8.36 -1.99 -3.34
CA VAL A 67 7.07 -1.83 -2.65
C VAL A 67 6.25 -0.94 -3.57
N SER A 68 5.24 -1.54 -4.19
CA SER A 68 4.32 -0.82 -5.04
C SER A 68 3.52 0.18 -4.19
N PRO A 69 3.12 1.34 -4.76
CA PRO A 69 2.15 2.24 -4.13
C PRO A 69 0.87 1.53 -3.68
N GLN A 70 0.61 0.35 -4.25
CA GLN A 70 -0.50 -0.52 -3.90
C GLN A 70 -0.40 -1.04 -2.45
N LEU A 71 0.80 -1.36 -1.92
CA LEU A 71 0.94 -1.74 -0.52
C LEU A 71 0.57 -0.57 0.40
N SER A 72 1.07 0.64 0.12
CA SER A 72 0.72 1.84 0.89
C SER A 72 -0.79 2.13 0.83
N PHE A 73 -1.40 1.95 -0.33
CA PHE A 73 -2.85 2.07 -0.48
C PHE A 73 -3.61 1.04 0.37
N MET A 74 -3.19 -0.24 0.35
CA MET A 74 -3.81 -1.30 1.17
C MET A 74 -3.65 -1.02 2.67
N LEU A 75 -2.49 -0.52 3.10
CA LEU A 75 -2.26 -0.09 4.48
C LEU A 75 -3.19 1.08 4.85
N GLY A 76 -3.40 2.02 3.93
CA GLY A 76 -4.36 3.11 4.08
C GLY A 76 -5.80 2.62 4.24
N GLN A 77 -6.25 1.67 3.42
CA GLN A 77 -7.59 1.09 3.53
C GLN A 77 -7.80 0.36 4.86
N ASN A 78 -6.79 -0.41 5.30
CA ASN A 78 -6.81 -1.07 6.62
C ASN A 78 -6.92 -0.04 7.76
N ALA A 79 -6.17 1.04 7.67
CA ALA A 79 -6.22 2.12 8.65
C ALA A 79 -7.60 2.79 8.70
N ILE A 80 -8.23 3.03 7.54
CA ILE A 80 -9.60 3.56 7.50
C ILE A 80 -10.56 2.61 8.21
N ALA A 81 -10.49 1.31 7.93
CA ALA A 81 -11.38 0.32 8.56
C ALA A 81 -11.21 0.26 10.08
N LEU A 82 -9.94 0.21 10.56
CA LEU A 82 -9.62 0.22 11.99
C LEU A 82 -9.98 1.55 12.64
N GLY A 83 -9.76 2.66 11.93
CA GLY A 83 -10.10 4.00 12.38
C GLY A 83 -11.61 4.18 12.56
N VAL A 84 -12.41 3.75 11.58
CA VAL A 84 -13.88 3.77 11.68
C VAL A 84 -14.33 2.93 12.87
N TRP A 85 -13.78 1.73 13.02
CA TRP A 85 -14.13 0.86 14.13
C TRP A 85 -13.75 1.47 15.50
N GLY A 86 -12.54 1.99 15.64
CA GLY A 86 -12.08 2.65 16.87
C GLY A 86 -12.81 3.95 17.19
N PHE A 87 -13.18 4.69 16.15
CA PHE A 87 -13.89 5.96 16.31
C PHE A 87 -15.37 5.78 16.69
N LEU A 88 -16.07 4.86 16.03
CA LEU A 88 -17.50 4.61 16.28
C LEU A 88 -17.74 3.70 17.47
N PHE A 89 -16.85 2.74 17.73
CA PHE A 89 -17.02 1.71 18.74
C PHE A 89 -15.87 1.63 19.76
N PRO A 90 -15.40 2.76 20.34
CA PRO A 90 -14.23 2.76 21.24
C PRO A 90 -14.41 1.88 22.47
N ARG A 91 -15.65 1.76 22.99
CA ARG A 91 -15.97 0.87 24.12
C ARG A 91 -15.77 -0.60 23.76
N ALA A 92 -16.00 -0.99 22.50
CA ALA A 92 -15.78 -2.36 22.03
C ALA A 92 -14.29 -2.68 21.95
N VAL A 93 -13.47 -1.75 21.45
CA VAL A 93 -12.01 -1.85 21.44
C VAL A 93 -11.48 -2.01 22.85
N ASN A 94 -11.88 -1.11 23.77
CA ASN A 94 -11.44 -1.16 25.18
C ASN A 94 -11.80 -2.50 25.83
N ARG A 95 -13.01 -2.99 25.64
CA ARG A 95 -13.46 -4.28 26.18
C ARG A 95 -12.70 -5.46 25.58
N LEU A 96 -12.32 -5.38 24.30
CA LEU A 96 -11.62 -6.45 23.60
C LEU A 96 -10.23 -6.68 24.21
N VAL A 97 -9.48 -5.62 24.46
CA VAL A 97 -8.07 -5.70 24.92
C VAL A 97 -7.91 -5.49 26.43
N GLY A 98 -8.99 -5.13 27.13
CA GLY A 98 -8.96 -4.89 28.59
C GLY A 98 -8.38 -3.54 28.97
N ILE A 99 -8.57 -2.51 28.11
CA ILE A 99 -8.18 -1.14 28.41
C ILE A 99 -9.23 -0.53 29.37
N GLY A 100 -8.75 -0.01 30.51
CA GLY A 100 -9.57 0.71 31.48
C GLY A 100 -9.68 2.22 31.24
N THR A 101 -9.16 2.74 30.13
CA THR A 101 -9.19 4.18 29.82
C THR A 101 -10.56 4.65 29.35
N ALA A 102 -10.77 5.98 29.41
CA ALA A 102 -11.96 6.61 28.87
C ALA A 102 -12.12 6.30 27.36
N PRO A 103 -13.34 5.96 26.89
CA PRO A 103 -13.58 5.66 25.47
C PRO A 103 -13.19 6.81 24.53
N GLU A 104 -13.26 8.05 25.02
CA GLU A 104 -12.88 9.26 24.28
C GLU A 104 -11.39 9.26 23.92
N ALA A 105 -10.53 8.81 24.85
CA ALA A 105 -9.10 8.68 24.57
C ALA A 105 -8.84 7.67 23.44
N THR A 106 -9.50 6.51 23.46
CA THR A 106 -9.40 5.50 22.39
C THR A 106 -9.93 6.04 21.06
N ARG A 107 -11.05 6.78 21.09
CA ARG A 107 -11.63 7.40 19.90
C ARG A 107 -10.66 8.36 19.24
N LEU A 108 -10.01 9.24 20.03
CA LEU A 108 -9.12 10.27 19.51
C LEU A 108 -7.73 9.71 19.17
N LEU A 109 -7.09 9.02 20.11
CA LEU A 109 -5.70 8.59 19.96
C LEU A 109 -5.54 7.41 19.00
N PHE A 110 -6.54 6.57 18.89
CA PHE A 110 -6.54 5.44 17.95
C PHE A 110 -7.45 5.72 16.75
N GLY A 111 -8.77 5.88 16.96
CA GLY A 111 -9.74 5.97 15.88
C GLY A 111 -9.51 7.14 14.94
N ALA A 112 -9.41 8.37 15.46
CA ALA A 112 -9.24 9.57 14.62
C ALA A 112 -7.87 9.58 13.93
N ARG A 113 -6.80 9.13 14.62
CA ARG A 113 -5.45 9.03 14.04
C ARG A 113 -5.41 8.05 12.87
N GLU A 114 -5.97 6.84 13.04
CA GLU A 114 -6.03 5.84 11.97
C GLU A 114 -6.84 6.34 10.77
N LEU A 115 -7.97 7.02 11.00
CA LEU A 115 -8.75 7.63 9.93
C LEU A 115 -7.93 8.69 9.18
N ALA A 116 -7.27 9.60 9.88
CA ALA A 116 -6.52 10.70 9.26
C ALA A 116 -5.37 10.17 8.39
N THR A 117 -4.56 9.24 8.94
CA THR A 117 -3.44 8.64 8.20
C THR A 117 -3.91 7.74 7.08
N GLY A 118 -4.99 6.98 7.29
CA GLY A 118 -5.58 6.10 6.30
C GLY A 118 -6.14 6.86 5.11
N VAL A 119 -6.91 7.93 5.32
CA VAL A 119 -7.43 8.81 4.25
C VAL A 119 -6.28 9.46 3.48
N THR A 120 -5.24 9.92 4.18
CA THR A 120 -4.07 10.52 3.55
C THR A 120 -3.38 9.53 2.61
N LEU A 121 -3.16 8.28 3.04
CA LEU A 121 -2.53 7.25 2.20
C LEU A 121 -3.45 6.72 1.09
N ALA A 122 -4.75 6.69 1.31
CA ALA A 122 -5.71 6.33 0.27
C ALA A 122 -5.79 7.39 -0.84
N SER A 123 -5.62 8.67 -0.47
CA SER A 123 -5.61 9.80 -1.41
C SER A 123 -4.29 9.92 -2.17
N ASP A 124 -3.17 9.67 -1.49
CA ASP A 124 -1.83 9.70 -2.09
C ASP A 124 -0.94 8.62 -1.45
N PRO A 125 -0.87 7.43 -2.06
CA PRO A 125 -0.07 6.31 -1.56
C PRO A 125 1.45 6.56 -1.58
N THR A 126 1.91 7.64 -2.19
CA THR A 126 3.34 7.97 -2.30
C THR A 126 3.86 8.83 -1.15
N ARG A 127 2.99 9.22 -0.22
CA ARG A 127 3.33 10.10 0.90
C ARG A 127 4.12 9.38 1.98
N ALA A 128 5.45 9.56 1.95
CA ALA A 128 6.36 8.99 2.95
C ALA A 128 6.12 9.55 4.36
N ASP A 129 5.74 10.82 4.49
CA ASP A 129 5.42 11.48 5.76
C ASP A 129 4.21 10.83 6.46
N ALA A 130 3.18 10.46 5.71
CA ALA A 130 2.03 9.75 6.26
C ALA A 130 2.40 8.34 6.75
N LEU A 131 3.30 7.63 6.04
CA LEU A 131 3.80 6.33 6.49
C LEU A 131 4.62 6.46 7.79
N TRP A 132 5.47 7.48 7.91
CA TRP A 132 6.21 7.72 9.15
C TRP A 132 5.30 8.12 10.31
N ALA A 133 4.23 8.89 10.05
CA ALA A 133 3.23 9.20 11.06
C ALA A 133 2.52 7.94 11.57
N ARG A 134 2.27 6.93 10.69
CA ARG A 134 1.73 5.62 11.09
C ARG A 134 2.72 4.86 11.97
N VAL A 135 3.98 4.75 11.56
CA VAL A 135 5.02 4.07 12.37
C VAL A 135 5.10 4.68 13.78
N ALA A 136 5.04 6.01 13.88
CA ALA A 136 5.01 6.68 15.18
C ALA A 136 3.74 6.35 15.99
N GLY A 137 2.60 6.29 15.30
CA GLY A 137 1.33 5.90 15.91
C GLY A 137 1.32 4.46 16.41
N ASP A 138 1.83 3.53 15.60
CA ASP A 138 1.96 2.13 15.98
C ASP A 138 2.88 1.96 17.20
N ALA A 139 3.95 2.76 17.32
CA ALA A 139 4.79 2.77 18.50
C ALA A 139 4.01 3.16 19.77
N LEU A 140 3.08 4.12 19.67
CA LEU A 140 2.17 4.45 20.77
C LEU A 140 1.22 3.30 21.10
N ASP A 141 0.70 2.60 20.09
CA ASP A 141 -0.18 1.44 20.30
C ASP A 141 0.58 0.28 20.97
N VAL A 142 1.82 0.02 20.55
CA VAL A 142 2.70 -0.95 21.20
C VAL A 142 2.94 -0.57 22.68
N ALA A 143 3.23 0.70 22.95
CA ALA A 143 3.44 1.20 24.32
C ALA A 143 2.18 1.05 25.20
N ALA A 144 0.99 1.24 24.60
CA ALA A 144 -0.29 1.09 25.30
C ALA A 144 -0.66 -0.39 25.53
N LEU A 145 -0.39 -1.28 24.57
CA LEU A 145 -0.76 -2.70 24.62
C LEU A 145 0.23 -3.57 25.39
N ALA A 146 1.51 -3.22 25.40
CA ALA A 146 2.55 -4.02 26.05
C ALA A 146 2.29 -4.26 27.56
N PRO A 147 1.87 -3.26 28.37
CA PRO A 147 1.49 -3.50 29.77
C PRO A 147 0.29 -4.44 29.90
N LEU A 148 -0.69 -4.34 28.99
CA LEU A 148 -1.91 -5.14 29.01
C LEU A 148 -1.67 -6.62 28.62
N ALA A 149 -0.55 -6.91 28.01
CA ALA A 149 -0.14 -8.28 27.66
C ALA A 149 0.38 -9.08 28.86
N ARG A 150 0.50 -8.46 30.06
CA ARG A 150 1.01 -9.09 31.30
C ARG A 150 -0.02 -9.99 31.97
N ALA A 151 0.43 -10.72 33.01
CA ALA A 151 -0.36 -11.77 33.65
C ALA A 151 -1.56 -11.28 34.46
N ASP A 152 -1.52 -10.05 34.93
CA ASP A 152 -2.52 -9.39 35.76
C ASP A 152 -3.78 -8.93 34.97
N ASN A 153 -3.70 -8.86 33.64
CA ASN A 153 -4.85 -8.51 32.81
C ASN A 153 -5.72 -9.75 32.51
N PRO A 154 -7.01 -9.78 32.87
CA PRO A 154 -7.93 -10.86 32.52
C PRO A 154 -8.05 -11.09 31.00
N LYS A 155 -7.84 -10.04 30.19
CA LYS A 155 -7.89 -10.07 28.72
C LYS A 155 -6.50 -10.17 28.07
N ARG A 156 -5.47 -10.60 28.83
CA ARG A 156 -4.07 -10.71 28.36
C ARG A 156 -3.92 -11.46 27.03
N ARG A 157 -4.74 -12.48 26.78
CA ARG A 157 -4.67 -13.23 25.52
C ARG A 157 -5.04 -12.35 24.34
N ASN A 158 -6.12 -11.59 24.46
CA ASN A 158 -6.56 -10.68 23.42
C ASN A 158 -5.57 -9.52 23.24
N ALA A 159 -5.05 -8.98 24.36
CA ALA A 159 -4.02 -7.94 24.32
C ALA A 159 -2.73 -8.42 23.63
N ARG A 160 -2.29 -9.68 23.87
CA ARG A 160 -1.14 -10.28 23.17
C ARG A 160 -1.39 -10.47 21.68
N LEU A 161 -2.60 -10.92 21.31
CA LEU A 161 -2.97 -11.04 19.89
C LEU A 161 -3.00 -9.66 19.22
N ALA A 162 -3.60 -8.66 19.85
CA ALA A 162 -3.62 -7.29 19.36
C ALA A 162 -2.19 -6.74 19.21
N LEU A 163 -1.34 -6.92 20.23
CA LEU A 163 0.07 -6.51 20.18
C LEU A 163 0.82 -7.20 19.03
N GLY A 164 0.61 -8.50 18.83
CA GLY A 164 1.22 -9.23 17.71
C GLY A 164 0.78 -8.69 16.34
N VAL A 165 -0.50 -8.36 16.18
CA VAL A 165 -1.04 -7.75 14.96
C VAL A 165 -0.43 -6.36 14.75
N VAL A 166 -0.40 -5.52 15.78
CA VAL A 166 0.21 -4.18 15.69
C VAL A 166 1.68 -4.29 15.29
N LEU A 167 2.47 -5.16 15.92
CA LEU A 167 3.88 -5.35 15.56
C LEU A 167 4.06 -5.79 14.10
N ALA A 168 3.20 -6.67 13.61
CA ALA A 168 3.25 -7.11 12.20
C ALA A 168 2.93 -5.94 11.25
N VAL A 169 1.90 -5.14 11.56
CA VAL A 169 1.55 -3.95 10.78
C VAL A 169 2.66 -2.91 10.83
N THR A 170 3.20 -2.63 12.02
CA THR A 170 4.35 -1.72 12.20
C THR A 170 5.55 -2.12 11.34
N ALA A 171 5.86 -3.42 11.24
CA ALA A 171 6.94 -3.89 10.39
C ALA A 171 6.67 -3.59 8.91
N LEU A 172 5.43 -3.77 8.44
CA LEU A 172 5.03 -3.44 7.07
C LEU A 172 5.07 -1.91 6.82
N ASP A 173 4.55 -1.11 7.75
CA ASP A 173 4.58 0.34 7.67
C ASP A 173 6.02 0.87 7.65
N LEU A 174 6.91 0.31 8.47
CA LEU A 174 8.33 0.67 8.50
C LEU A 174 9.02 0.35 7.17
N ILE A 175 8.81 -0.85 6.62
CA ILE A 175 9.34 -1.25 5.32
C ILE A 175 8.84 -0.30 4.22
N ALA A 176 7.54 0.01 4.22
CA ALA A 176 6.94 0.92 3.26
C ALA A 176 7.52 2.35 3.41
N ALA A 177 7.64 2.87 4.64
CA ALA A 177 8.17 4.20 4.92
C ALA A 177 9.62 4.37 4.47
N VAL A 178 10.50 3.41 4.82
CA VAL A 178 11.91 3.44 4.44
C VAL A 178 12.06 3.41 2.93
N ARG A 179 11.35 2.51 2.25
CA ARG A 179 11.43 2.36 0.80
C ARG A 179 10.87 3.55 0.06
N MET A 180 9.73 4.09 0.50
CA MET A 180 9.14 5.28 -0.12
C MET A 180 10.01 6.52 0.08
N THR A 181 10.67 6.64 1.23
CA THR A 181 11.67 7.69 1.48
C THR A 181 12.87 7.56 0.55
N ALA A 182 13.36 6.34 0.31
CA ALA A 182 14.48 6.09 -0.62
C ALA A 182 14.09 6.45 -2.06
N VAL A 183 12.89 6.09 -2.50
CA VAL A 183 12.37 6.47 -3.85
C VAL A 183 12.32 7.99 -3.99
N LYS A 184 11.79 8.70 -2.99
CA LYS A 184 11.70 10.17 -3.02
C LYS A 184 13.08 10.84 -3.13
N ARG A 185 14.09 10.34 -2.40
CA ARG A 185 15.47 10.86 -2.50
C ARG A 185 16.09 10.65 -3.86
N ASN A 186 15.77 9.55 -4.54
CA ASN A 186 16.36 9.22 -5.83
C ASN A 186 15.66 9.93 -7.00
N CYS A 187 14.48 10.49 -6.78
CA CYS A 187 13.71 11.23 -7.78
C CYS A 187 13.84 12.76 -7.64
N ALA A 188 14.38 13.25 -6.52
CA ALA A 188 14.68 14.68 -6.29
C ALA A 188 16.09 15.01 -6.78
#